data_ed508f39cdfc236f1f536073c5b6b6fe
#
_entry.id   ed508f39cdfc236f1f536073c5b6b6fe
#
_cell.length_a   1.000
_cell.length_b   1.000
_cell.length_c   1.000
_cell.angle_alpha   90.00
_cell.angle_beta   90.00
_cell.angle_gamma   90.00
#
_symmetry.space_group_name_H-M   'P 1'
#
loop_
_entity.id
_entity.type
_entity.pdbx_description
1 polymer ?
#
loop_
_entity_poly.entity_id
_entity_poly.type
_entity_poly.pdbx_seq_one_letter_code
_entity_poly.pdbx_strand_id
1 'polypeptide(L)'
;MRRFRSTLAALAVAGFATLAASAAFADTTLLNVSYDPTRELYKAVNEAFAKEWKAKTGDTVKIEQSHGGSGKQARAVIDGLQADVVTLALQGDIDQIAKAGRINPDWQHRLANNSSPYTSTIVFLVRKGNPKAIKDWDDLTKDGVEVITPNPKTSGGARWNYLAAWAFADQKFGHDEEKDKDFIKKLYANVPVLDTGARGSTTTFAQRGIGDVLLAWENEAFLALDELGADKFDIVVPSLSIKAEPPVAVIDEVVDAKGTRKVAEAYLNFLYTPEAQKLIAHNYYRPSDPKSADLKDLARFADVKLVSIDDPLFGGWAKAQPKHFADGGIFDQIYQPKSTN
;
A
#
# COMPACT_ATOMS: atom_id res chain seq x y z
N MET A 1 94.95 -8.69 38.50
CA MET A 1 94.14 -7.48 38.30
C MET A 1 93.75 -7.36 36.82
N ARG A 2 92.59 -7.82 36.39
CA ARG A 2 92.01 -7.55 35.07
C ARG A 2 90.51 -7.65 35.23
N ARG A 3 89.79 -6.52 34.98
CA ARG A 3 88.35 -6.39 35.00
C ARG A 3 87.75 -6.90 33.68
N PHE A 4 86.88 -7.88 33.73
CA PHE A 4 86.00 -8.24 32.57
C PHE A 4 84.72 -7.45 32.67
N ARG A 5 84.43 -6.69 31.62
CA ARG A 5 83.16 -6.05 31.41
C ARG A 5 82.33 -6.96 30.49
N SER A 6 81.17 -7.43 30.95
CA SER A 6 80.22 -8.15 30.20
C SER A 6 79.16 -7.17 29.72
N THR A 7 79.05 -7.01 28.41
CA THR A 7 77.98 -6.25 27.72
C THR A 7 76.77 -7.17 27.49
N LEU A 8 75.67 -6.86 28.14
CA LEU A 8 74.36 -7.48 27.80
C LEU A 8 73.73 -6.74 26.58
N ALA A 9 73.54 -7.47 25.50
CA ALA A 9 72.73 -7.01 24.36
C ALA A 9 71.27 -7.35 24.65
N ALA A 10 70.45 -6.34 24.80
CA ALA A 10 68.99 -6.48 24.89
C ALA A 10 68.38 -6.54 23.50
N LEU A 11 67.81 -7.68 23.07
CA LEU A 11 66.97 -7.81 21.90
C LEU A 11 65.57 -7.30 22.26
N ALA A 12 65.18 -6.18 21.67
CA ALA A 12 63.77 -5.68 21.65
C ALA A 12 62.99 -6.40 20.57
N VAL A 13 62.15 -7.34 20.96
CA VAL A 13 61.12 -7.92 20.05
C VAL A 13 59.92 -6.98 20.00
N ALA A 14 59.80 -6.21 18.93
CA ALA A 14 58.62 -5.40 18.66
C ALA A 14 57.51 -6.32 18.13
N GLY A 15 56.57 -6.72 19.00
CA GLY A 15 55.37 -7.44 18.62
C GLY A 15 54.39 -6.49 17.92
N PHE A 16 54.22 -6.65 16.62
CA PHE A 16 53.08 -6.04 15.87
C PHE A 16 51.80 -6.76 16.28
N ALA A 17 51.04 -6.19 17.20
CA ALA A 17 49.68 -6.59 17.47
C ALA A 17 48.79 -6.02 16.34
N THR A 18 48.50 -6.84 15.33
CA THR A 18 47.42 -6.54 14.37
C THR A 18 46.09 -6.61 15.11
N LEU A 19 45.54 -5.43 15.47
CA LEU A 19 44.15 -5.32 15.85
C LEU A 19 43.30 -5.66 14.59
N ALA A 20 42.86 -6.91 14.48
CA ALA A 20 41.73 -7.26 13.63
C ALA A 20 40.51 -6.57 14.24
N ALA A 21 40.16 -5.41 13.72
CA ALA A 21 38.86 -4.81 13.98
C ALA A 21 37.80 -5.78 13.45
N SER A 22 37.21 -6.59 14.36
CA SER A 22 36.03 -7.34 14.06
C SER A 22 34.98 -6.29 13.65
N ALA A 23 34.66 -6.22 12.37
CA ALA A 23 33.50 -5.46 11.90
C ALA A 23 32.31 -6.04 12.67
N ALA A 24 31.82 -5.31 13.66
CA ALA A 24 30.56 -5.65 14.30
C ALA A 24 29.48 -5.49 13.23
N PHE A 25 28.95 -6.59 12.75
CA PHE A 25 27.79 -6.57 11.87
C PHE A 25 26.64 -5.93 12.65
N ALA A 26 26.17 -4.79 12.17
CA ALA A 26 25.07 -4.10 12.83
C ALA A 26 23.75 -4.75 12.42
N ASP A 27 23.03 -5.31 13.40
CA ASP A 27 21.64 -5.73 13.19
C ASP A 27 20.77 -4.47 13.12
N THR A 28 20.32 -4.12 11.92
CA THR A 28 19.45 -2.97 11.71
C THR A 28 17.99 -3.41 11.65
N THR A 29 17.12 -2.70 12.37
CA THR A 29 15.67 -2.92 12.28
C THR A 29 15.01 -1.70 11.61
N LEU A 30 14.26 -1.96 10.53
CA LEU A 30 13.37 -0.99 9.91
C LEU A 30 11.92 -1.28 10.30
N LEU A 31 11.11 -0.23 10.46
CA LEU A 31 9.67 -0.34 10.54
C LEU A 31 9.05 0.19 9.23
N ASN A 32 8.37 -0.70 8.49
CA ASN A 32 7.53 -0.35 7.35
C ASN A 32 6.06 -0.21 7.82
N VAL A 33 5.52 0.99 7.73
CA VAL A 33 4.11 1.28 8.02
C VAL A 33 3.34 1.28 6.71
N SER A 34 2.46 0.29 6.54
CA SER A 34 1.77 -0.01 5.29
C SER A 34 0.25 -0.08 5.46
N TYR A 35 -0.48 -0.24 4.36
CA TYR A 35 -1.91 -0.42 4.35
C TYR A 35 -2.30 -1.89 4.14
N ASP A 36 -3.55 -2.25 4.49
CA ASP A 36 -3.99 -3.64 4.63
C ASP A 36 -3.71 -4.56 3.44
N PRO A 37 -4.01 -4.21 2.17
CA PRO A 37 -3.85 -5.11 1.02
C PRO A 37 -2.42 -5.58 0.74
N THR A 38 -1.40 -4.96 1.31
CA THR A 38 0.01 -5.24 0.99
C THR A 38 0.70 -6.25 1.91
N ARG A 39 -0.02 -6.88 2.86
CA ARG A 39 0.58 -7.76 3.89
C ARG A 39 1.45 -8.85 3.28
N GLU A 40 0.89 -9.58 2.33
CA GLU A 40 1.51 -10.73 1.69
C GLU A 40 2.67 -10.28 0.79
N LEU A 41 2.47 -9.21 0.01
CA LEU A 41 3.52 -8.61 -0.81
C LEU A 41 4.74 -8.22 0.02
N TYR A 42 4.56 -7.44 1.09
CA TYR A 42 5.71 -6.98 1.87
C TYR A 42 6.34 -8.08 2.71
N LYS A 43 5.63 -9.16 3.03
CA LYS A 43 6.28 -10.35 3.59
C LYS A 43 7.32 -10.92 2.62
N ALA A 44 6.93 -11.13 1.35
CA ALA A 44 7.82 -11.65 0.32
C ALA A 44 8.98 -10.67 -0.01
N VAL A 45 8.66 -9.38 -0.15
CA VAL A 45 9.66 -8.32 -0.41
C VAL A 45 10.69 -8.23 0.72
N ASN A 46 10.25 -8.27 1.98
CA ASN A 46 11.15 -8.17 3.15
C ASN A 46 12.15 -9.33 3.21
N GLU A 47 11.69 -10.55 2.93
CA GLU A 47 12.54 -11.74 2.89
C GLU A 47 13.60 -11.63 1.77
N ALA A 48 13.17 -11.23 0.57
CA ALA A 48 14.06 -11.06 -0.57
C ALA A 48 15.07 -9.93 -0.35
N PHE A 49 14.62 -8.76 0.12
CA PHE A 49 15.49 -7.63 0.40
C PHE A 49 16.52 -7.95 1.49
N ALA A 50 16.12 -8.57 2.60
CA ALA A 50 17.02 -8.90 3.68
C ALA A 50 18.14 -9.85 3.20
N LYS A 51 17.81 -10.81 2.33
CA LYS A 51 18.77 -11.71 1.70
C LYS A 51 19.73 -10.96 0.79
N GLU A 52 19.20 -10.09 -0.08
CA GLU A 52 20.02 -9.27 -0.99
C GLU A 52 20.93 -8.33 -0.23
N TRP A 53 20.39 -7.63 0.79
CA TRP A 53 21.15 -6.70 1.62
C TRP A 53 22.34 -7.39 2.28
N LYS A 54 22.10 -8.55 2.90
CA LYS A 54 23.15 -9.34 3.53
C LYS A 54 24.22 -9.80 2.52
N ALA A 55 23.81 -10.23 1.33
CA ALA A 55 24.73 -10.65 0.28
C ALA A 55 25.61 -9.51 -0.23
N LYS A 56 25.07 -8.28 -0.32
CA LYS A 56 25.77 -7.10 -0.83
C LYS A 56 26.64 -6.40 0.21
N THR A 57 26.23 -6.40 1.47
CA THR A 57 26.88 -5.58 2.52
C THR A 57 27.53 -6.39 3.62
N GLY A 58 27.11 -7.63 3.83
CA GLY A 58 27.46 -8.43 5.00
C GLY A 58 26.57 -8.16 6.22
N ASP A 59 25.86 -7.03 6.26
CA ASP A 59 25.00 -6.62 7.39
C ASP A 59 23.65 -7.33 7.34
N THR A 60 23.05 -7.55 8.51
CA THR A 60 21.69 -8.07 8.62
C THR A 60 20.68 -6.92 8.77
N VAL A 61 19.49 -7.09 8.18
CA VAL A 61 18.37 -6.18 8.36
C VAL A 61 17.11 -6.98 8.67
N LYS A 62 16.37 -6.54 9.68
CA LYS A 62 15.01 -7.01 9.98
C LYS A 62 14.03 -5.92 9.58
N ILE A 63 13.00 -6.26 8.81
CA ILE A 63 11.93 -5.33 8.48
C ILE A 63 10.68 -5.74 9.26
N GLU A 64 10.27 -4.90 10.20
CA GLU A 64 9.01 -5.03 10.91
C GLU A 64 7.89 -4.34 10.12
N GLN A 65 6.66 -4.82 10.28
CA GLN A 65 5.51 -4.33 9.52
C GLN A 65 4.39 -3.89 10.45
N SER A 66 3.77 -2.75 10.14
CA SER A 66 2.50 -2.33 10.70
C SER A 66 1.50 -2.18 9.57
N HIS A 67 0.34 -2.83 9.66
CA HIS A 67 -0.71 -2.79 8.64
C HIS A 67 -2.05 -2.34 9.21
N GLY A 68 -2.79 -1.57 8.43
CA GLY A 68 -4.11 -1.06 8.78
C GLY A 68 -4.69 -0.20 7.67
N GLY A 69 -5.78 0.50 7.93
CA GLY A 69 -6.29 1.50 7.00
C GLY A 69 -5.25 2.62 6.77
N SER A 70 -4.99 2.99 5.51
CA SER A 70 -3.91 3.91 5.12
C SER A 70 -3.96 5.25 5.87
N GLY A 71 -5.13 5.90 5.94
CA GLY A 71 -5.27 7.15 6.68
C GLY A 71 -5.05 6.99 8.20
N LYS A 72 -5.42 5.83 8.78
CA LYS A 72 -5.12 5.50 10.18
C LYS A 72 -3.61 5.33 10.40
N GLN A 73 -2.93 4.68 9.47
CA GLN A 73 -1.48 4.49 9.51
C GLN A 73 -0.73 5.83 9.37
N ALA A 74 -1.15 6.69 8.44
CA ALA A 74 -0.60 8.03 8.30
C ALA A 74 -0.75 8.85 9.60
N ARG A 75 -1.92 8.78 10.24
CA ARG A 75 -2.16 9.44 11.53
C ARG A 75 -1.21 8.92 12.61
N ALA A 76 -1.02 7.61 12.72
CA ALA A 76 -0.11 7.03 13.70
C ALA A 76 1.35 7.54 13.52
N VAL A 77 1.81 7.71 12.27
CA VAL A 77 3.13 8.29 11.99
C VAL A 77 3.19 9.76 12.39
N ILE A 78 2.15 10.55 12.08
CA ILE A 78 2.06 11.96 12.49
C ILE A 78 2.10 12.06 14.02
N ASP A 79 1.41 11.19 14.72
CA ASP A 79 1.31 11.15 16.18
C ASP A 79 2.57 10.57 16.87
N GLY A 80 3.60 10.17 16.09
CA GLY A 80 4.93 9.83 16.62
C GLY A 80 5.37 8.38 16.47
N LEU A 81 4.63 7.53 15.74
CA LEU A 81 5.10 6.18 15.42
C LEU A 81 6.41 6.26 14.62
N GLN A 82 7.46 5.64 15.13
CA GLN A 82 8.83 5.71 14.61
C GLN A 82 9.02 4.80 13.38
N ALA A 83 8.26 5.07 12.31
CA ALA A 83 8.37 4.38 11.04
C ALA A 83 9.62 4.84 10.30
N ASP A 84 10.40 3.91 9.74
CA ASP A 84 11.52 4.24 8.85
C ASP A 84 11.01 4.55 7.44
N VAL A 85 10.01 3.78 6.98
CA VAL A 85 9.37 3.97 5.69
C VAL A 85 7.85 3.85 5.80
N VAL A 86 7.16 4.51 4.89
CA VAL A 86 5.72 4.34 4.67
C VAL A 86 5.48 3.82 3.26
N THR A 87 4.53 2.91 3.14
CA THR A 87 4.08 2.32 1.88
C THR A 87 2.56 2.33 1.90
N LEU A 88 1.98 3.51 1.63
CA LEU A 88 0.56 3.80 1.86
C LEU A 88 -0.26 3.71 0.57
N ALA A 89 -1.58 3.72 0.71
CA ALA A 89 -2.49 3.59 -0.43
C ALA A 89 -2.59 4.85 -1.28
N LEU A 90 -2.27 6.02 -0.72
CA LEU A 90 -2.58 7.32 -1.32
C LEU A 90 -1.43 8.31 -1.15
N GLN A 91 -1.15 9.07 -2.19
CA GLN A 91 -0.29 10.25 -2.12
C GLN A 91 -0.78 11.22 -1.02
N GLY A 92 -2.08 11.49 -0.96
CA GLY A 92 -2.64 12.43 0.01
C GLY A 92 -2.41 12.05 1.47
N ASP A 93 -2.25 10.76 1.79
CA ASP A 93 -1.91 10.32 3.15
C ASP A 93 -0.43 10.60 3.47
N ILE A 94 0.49 10.42 2.50
CA ILE A 94 1.92 10.76 2.66
C ILE A 94 2.10 12.30 2.70
N ASP A 95 1.35 13.04 1.89
CA ASP A 95 1.36 14.52 1.92
C ASP A 95 0.98 15.08 3.29
N GLN A 96 0.07 14.43 4.02
CA GLN A 96 -0.26 14.83 5.38
C GLN A 96 0.92 14.62 6.35
N ILE A 97 1.67 13.53 6.18
CA ILE A 97 2.89 13.28 6.97
C ILE A 97 3.97 14.32 6.63
N ALA A 98 4.11 14.68 5.35
CA ALA A 98 5.02 15.74 4.90
C ALA A 98 4.63 17.12 5.45
N LYS A 99 3.34 17.47 5.43
CA LYS A 99 2.82 18.70 6.05
C LYS A 99 3.06 18.78 7.56
N ALA A 100 3.12 17.64 8.24
CA ALA A 100 3.50 17.55 9.65
C ALA A 100 5.03 17.69 9.88
N GLY A 101 5.82 17.89 8.82
CA GLY A 101 7.27 18.10 8.89
C GLY A 101 8.13 16.83 9.02
N ARG A 102 7.53 15.64 8.91
CA ARG A 102 8.26 14.38 9.11
C ARG A 102 8.93 13.83 7.85
N ILE A 103 8.47 14.27 6.68
CA ILE A 103 9.00 13.92 5.36
C ILE A 103 9.29 15.21 4.60
N ASN A 104 10.37 15.22 3.85
CA ASN A 104 10.68 16.34 2.96
C ASN A 104 9.61 16.46 1.85
N PRO A 105 9.15 17.68 1.52
CA PRO A 105 8.11 17.90 0.51
C PRO A 105 8.39 17.36 -0.89
N ASP A 106 9.65 17.10 -1.23
CA ASP A 106 10.06 16.56 -2.54
C ASP A 106 9.94 15.02 -2.65
N TRP A 107 9.42 14.36 -1.61
CA TRP A 107 9.38 12.90 -1.44
C TRP A 107 8.87 12.15 -2.68
N GLN A 108 7.90 12.72 -3.38
CA GLN A 108 7.24 12.09 -4.53
C GLN A 108 8.19 11.95 -5.73
N HIS A 109 9.20 12.80 -5.84
CA HIS A 109 10.14 12.82 -6.96
C HIS A 109 11.43 12.04 -6.68
N ARG A 110 11.56 11.42 -5.53
CA ARG A 110 12.78 10.68 -5.14
C ARG A 110 12.91 9.31 -5.81
N LEU A 111 11.80 8.71 -6.21
CA LEU A 111 11.75 7.42 -6.87
C LEU A 111 10.94 7.51 -8.17
N ALA A 112 11.12 6.52 -9.05
CA ALA A 112 10.42 6.47 -10.33
C ALA A 112 8.88 6.41 -10.16
N ASN A 113 8.15 6.80 -11.20
CA ASN A 113 6.69 6.76 -11.25
C ASN A 113 6.02 7.49 -10.08
N ASN A 114 6.50 8.69 -9.74
CA ASN A 114 6.02 9.46 -8.59
C ASN A 114 6.06 8.65 -7.28
N SER A 115 7.14 7.90 -7.09
CA SER A 115 7.35 6.99 -5.96
C SER A 115 6.33 5.86 -5.83
N SER A 116 5.70 5.42 -6.95
CA SER A 116 4.74 4.32 -7.00
C SER A 116 5.34 3.11 -7.73
N PRO A 117 5.81 2.08 -6.99
CA PRO A 117 6.50 0.93 -7.59
C PRO A 117 5.57 -0.08 -8.27
N TYR A 118 4.28 0.02 -8.04
CA TYR A 118 3.23 -0.85 -8.60
C TYR A 118 1.90 -0.11 -8.64
N THR A 119 0.94 -0.71 -9.34
CA THR A 119 -0.44 -0.22 -9.40
C THR A 119 -1.43 -1.34 -9.10
N SER A 120 -2.68 -0.97 -8.89
CA SER A 120 -3.82 -1.88 -8.78
C SER A 120 -5.05 -1.20 -9.35
N THR A 121 -6.19 -1.87 -9.28
CA THR A 121 -7.49 -1.30 -9.64
C THR A 121 -8.59 -1.87 -8.75
N ILE A 122 -9.81 -1.38 -8.92
CA ILE A 122 -10.97 -1.84 -8.18
C ILE A 122 -11.77 -2.82 -9.04
N VAL A 123 -12.09 -3.96 -8.45
CA VAL A 123 -12.96 -4.99 -9.01
C VAL A 123 -14.06 -5.35 -8.02
N PHE A 124 -15.02 -6.15 -8.43
CA PHE A 124 -16.08 -6.66 -7.56
C PHE A 124 -15.82 -8.13 -7.26
N LEU A 125 -15.75 -8.48 -5.98
CA LEU A 125 -15.79 -9.87 -5.55
C LEU A 125 -17.25 -10.19 -5.20
N VAL A 126 -17.82 -11.18 -5.89
CA VAL A 126 -19.22 -11.60 -5.70
C VAL A 126 -19.29 -13.05 -5.24
N ARG A 127 -20.44 -13.45 -4.68
CA ARG A 127 -20.70 -14.86 -4.33
C ARG A 127 -20.62 -15.73 -5.59
N LYS A 128 -20.19 -16.98 -5.43
CA LYS A 128 -20.08 -17.94 -6.55
C LYS A 128 -21.37 -18.05 -7.34
N GLY A 129 -21.23 -18.00 -8.67
CA GLY A 129 -22.36 -17.97 -9.58
C GLY A 129 -23.10 -16.64 -9.68
N ASN A 130 -22.61 -15.61 -8.97
CA ASN A 130 -23.14 -14.24 -9.04
C ASN A 130 -24.68 -14.17 -8.93
N PRO A 131 -25.27 -14.60 -7.81
CA PRO A 131 -26.74 -14.74 -7.71
C PRO A 131 -27.51 -13.42 -7.84
N LYS A 132 -26.85 -12.28 -7.65
CA LYS A 132 -27.45 -10.94 -7.85
C LYS A 132 -27.24 -10.39 -9.27
N ALA A 133 -26.60 -11.17 -10.15
CA ALA A 133 -26.29 -10.78 -11.53
C ALA A 133 -25.56 -9.41 -11.62
N ILE A 134 -24.63 -9.15 -10.70
CA ILE A 134 -23.80 -7.94 -10.68
C ILE A 134 -22.88 -7.96 -11.89
N LYS A 135 -22.93 -6.93 -12.73
CA LYS A 135 -22.07 -6.79 -13.92
C LYS A 135 -21.28 -5.50 -13.94
N ASP A 136 -21.87 -4.44 -13.39
CA ASP A 136 -21.27 -3.11 -13.40
C ASP A 136 -21.74 -2.28 -12.20
N TRP A 137 -21.23 -1.07 -12.06
CA TRP A 137 -21.51 -0.13 -10.96
C TRP A 137 -23.00 0.17 -10.76
N ASP A 138 -23.79 0.18 -11.84
CA ASP A 138 -25.24 0.38 -11.76
C ASP A 138 -25.95 -0.66 -10.91
N ASP A 139 -25.48 -1.89 -10.98
CA ASP A 139 -26.09 -3.00 -10.25
C ASP A 139 -25.95 -2.83 -8.74
N LEU A 140 -24.94 -2.06 -8.31
CA LEU A 140 -24.66 -1.79 -6.88
C LEU A 140 -25.66 -0.82 -6.24
N THR A 141 -26.44 -0.11 -7.07
CA THR A 141 -27.47 0.85 -6.62
C THR A 141 -28.88 0.25 -6.58
N LYS A 142 -29.03 -1.01 -6.99
CA LYS A 142 -30.33 -1.71 -7.02
C LYS A 142 -30.80 -2.06 -5.62
N ASP A 143 -32.10 -2.01 -5.42
CA ASP A 143 -32.73 -2.46 -4.18
C ASP A 143 -32.43 -3.95 -3.92
N GLY A 144 -32.15 -4.28 -2.67
CA GLY A 144 -31.84 -5.65 -2.23
C GLY A 144 -30.43 -6.15 -2.62
N VAL A 145 -29.54 -5.30 -3.10
CA VAL A 145 -28.11 -5.57 -3.22
C VAL A 145 -27.39 -4.99 -2.02
N GLU A 146 -26.64 -5.81 -1.30
CA GLU A 146 -25.80 -5.37 -0.17
C GLU A 146 -24.34 -5.25 -0.63
N VAL A 147 -23.78 -4.04 -0.51
CA VAL A 147 -22.42 -3.69 -0.91
C VAL A 147 -21.51 -3.62 0.32
N ILE A 148 -20.40 -4.30 0.29
CA ILE A 148 -19.35 -4.20 1.31
C ILE A 148 -18.19 -3.36 0.77
N THR A 149 -17.82 -2.35 1.53
CA THR A 149 -16.66 -1.48 1.26
C THR A 149 -16.18 -0.88 2.58
N PRO A 150 -14.86 -0.62 2.75
CA PRO A 150 -14.40 0.02 3.97
C PRO A 150 -14.75 1.51 4.02
N ASN A 151 -14.49 2.14 5.16
CA ASN A 151 -14.81 3.55 5.40
C ASN A 151 -13.77 4.48 4.74
N PRO A 152 -14.14 5.38 3.83
CA PRO A 152 -13.23 6.36 3.21
C PRO A 152 -12.55 7.32 4.19
N LYS A 153 -13.09 7.51 5.39
CA LYS A 153 -12.46 8.36 6.42
C LYS A 153 -11.22 7.71 7.05
N THR A 154 -11.09 6.38 6.98
CA THR A 154 -10.00 5.62 7.61
C THR A 154 -9.17 4.78 6.64
N SER A 155 -9.77 4.37 5.54
CA SER A 155 -9.20 3.47 4.54
C SER A 155 -8.89 4.18 3.24
N GLY A 156 -7.62 4.18 2.85
CA GLY A 156 -7.21 4.65 1.51
C GLY A 156 -7.78 3.78 0.40
N GLY A 157 -7.90 2.46 0.63
CA GLY A 157 -8.55 1.55 -0.31
C GLY A 157 -10.00 1.96 -0.60
N ALA A 158 -10.73 2.37 0.43
CA ALA A 158 -12.10 2.86 0.28
C ALA A 158 -12.20 4.16 -0.52
N ARG A 159 -11.20 5.03 -0.44
CA ARG A 159 -11.16 6.25 -1.26
C ARG A 159 -11.02 5.92 -2.74
N TRP A 160 -10.20 4.95 -3.08
CA TRP A 160 -10.11 4.46 -4.45
C TRP A 160 -11.40 3.79 -4.92
N ASN A 161 -12.08 2.98 -4.07
CA ASN A 161 -13.40 2.41 -4.39
C ASN A 161 -14.42 3.50 -4.70
N TYR A 162 -14.50 4.53 -3.87
CA TYR A 162 -15.38 5.67 -4.02
C TYR A 162 -15.09 6.44 -5.32
N LEU A 163 -13.82 6.75 -5.60
CA LEU A 163 -13.43 7.52 -6.80
C LEU A 163 -13.65 6.71 -8.08
N ALA A 164 -13.50 5.38 -8.05
CA ALA A 164 -13.87 4.53 -9.19
C ALA A 164 -15.36 4.59 -9.51
N ALA A 165 -16.20 4.49 -8.47
CA ALA A 165 -17.65 4.64 -8.60
C ALA A 165 -18.05 6.05 -9.08
N TRP A 166 -17.38 7.09 -8.56
CA TRP A 166 -17.57 8.47 -8.99
C TRP A 166 -17.24 8.66 -10.47
N ALA A 167 -16.10 8.13 -10.94
CA ALA A 167 -15.70 8.24 -12.34
C ALA A 167 -16.70 7.56 -13.29
N PHE A 168 -17.25 6.43 -12.87
CA PHE A 168 -18.32 5.78 -13.63
C PHE A 168 -19.59 6.65 -13.69
N ALA A 169 -20.02 7.21 -12.57
CA ALA A 169 -21.18 8.09 -12.50
C ALA A 169 -21.01 9.33 -13.40
N ASP A 170 -19.89 10.03 -13.28
CA ASP A 170 -19.54 11.21 -14.06
C ASP A 170 -19.59 10.94 -15.57
N GLN A 171 -18.97 9.84 -16.02
CA GLN A 171 -19.05 9.43 -17.43
C GLN A 171 -20.49 9.10 -17.85
N LYS A 172 -21.24 8.41 -17.00
CA LYS A 172 -22.62 8.00 -17.30
C LYS A 172 -23.57 9.17 -17.39
N PHE A 173 -23.43 10.15 -16.51
CA PHE A 173 -24.36 11.28 -16.42
C PHE A 173 -23.88 12.54 -17.14
N GLY A 174 -22.77 12.44 -17.90
CA GLY A 174 -22.28 13.53 -18.74
C GLY A 174 -21.77 14.71 -17.93
N HIS A 175 -21.01 14.43 -16.85
CA HIS A 175 -20.36 15.41 -15.97
C HIS A 175 -21.37 16.24 -15.14
N ASP A 176 -22.49 15.62 -14.72
CA ASP A 176 -23.49 16.22 -13.84
C ASP A 176 -23.22 15.83 -12.38
N GLU A 177 -22.55 16.71 -11.65
CA GLU A 177 -22.10 16.46 -10.27
C GLU A 177 -23.26 16.10 -9.32
N GLU A 178 -24.46 16.66 -9.50
CA GLU A 178 -25.59 16.33 -8.63
C GLU A 178 -26.08 14.90 -8.88
N LYS A 179 -26.08 14.45 -10.13
CA LYS A 179 -26.40 13.06 -10.45
C LYS A 179 -25.32 12.09 -9.97
N ASP A 180 -24.05 12.51 -10.00
CA ASP A 180 -22.95 11.72 -9.47
C ASP A 180 -23.11 11.54 -7.96
N LYS A 181 -23.41 12.61 -7.22
CA LYS A 181 -23.70 12.57 -5.78
C LYS A 181 -24.87 11.64 -5.47
N ASP A 182 -25.97 11.75 -6.24
CA ASP A 182 -27.14 10.89 -6.06
C ASP A 182 -26.82 9.42 -6.31
N PHE A 183 -25.99 9.12 -7.32
CA PHE A 183 -25.54 7.77 -7.60
C PHE A 183 -24.73 7.19 -6.44
N ILE A 184 -23.72 7.93 -5.96
CA ILE A 184 -22.91 7.50 -4.84
C ILE A 184 -23.72 7.36 -3.56
N LYS A 185 -24.66 8.27 -3.31
CA LYS A 185 -25.60 8.18 -2.18
C LYS A 185 -26.41 6.89 -2.22
N LYS A 186 -26.93 6.50 -3.39
CA LYS A 186 -27.66 5.23 -3.58
C LYS A 186 -26.76 4.03 -3.34
N LEU A 187 -25.51 4.05 -3.86
CA LEU A 187 -24.55 2.99 -3.62
C LEU A 187 -24.28 2.81 -2.12
N TYR A 188 -24.00 3.91 -1.40
CA TYR A 188 -23.70 3.86 0.03
C TYR A 188 -24.94 3.58 0.91
N ALA A 189 -26.15 3.84 0.40
CA ALA A 189 -27.39 3.40 1.06
C ALA A 189 -27.50 1.85 1.12
N ASN A 190 -26.85 1.16 0.19
CA ASN A 190 -26.74 -0.30 0.14
C ASN A 190 -25.57 -0.87 0.96
N VAL A 191 -24.79 -0.02 1.65
CA VAL A 191 -23.67 -0.45 2.48
C VAL A 191 -24.13 -0.65 3.93
N PRO A 192 -24.26 -1.91 4.40
CA PRO A 192 -24.72 -2.19 5.76
C PRO A 192 -23.65 -1.95 6.83
N VAL A 193 -22.35 -2.08 6.47
CA VAL A 193 -21.22 -1.98 7.38
C VAL A 193 -20.06 -1.25 6.71
N LEU A 194 -19.44 -0.31 7.40
CA LEU A 194 -18.21 0.35 7.01
C LEU A 194 -17.06 -0.09 7.94
N ASP A 195 -16.27 -1.06 7.50
CA ASP A 195 -15.08 -1.51 8.22
C ASP A 195 -13.97 -0.44 8.16
N THR A 196 -13.04 -0.48 9.12
CA THR A 196 -11.96 0.52 9.22
C THR A 196 -10.89 0.40 8.14
N GLY A 197 -10.80 -0.75 7.45
CA GLY A 197 -9.81 -1.04 6.41
C GLY A 197 -10.25 -2.18 5.49
N ALA A 198 -9.53 -2.37 4.39
CA ALA A 198 -9.87 -3.33 3.35
C ALA A 198 -9.94 -4.78 3.87
N ARG A 199 -8.99 -5.20 4.69
CA ARG A 199 -8.97 -6.56 5.28
C ARG A 199 -10.21 -6.80 6.17
N GLY A 200 -10.68 -5.79 6.90
CA GLY A 200 -11.95 -5.86 7.66
C GLY A 200 -13.12 -6.16 6.74
N SER A 201 -13.23 -5.45 5.64
CA SER A 201 -14.30 -5.65 4.64
C SER A 201 -14.22 -7.02 3.97
N THR A 202 -13.01 -7.50 3.64
CA THR A 202 -12.82 -8.88 3.14
C THR A 202 -13.29 -9.91 4.18
N THR A 203 -12.96 -9.71 5.46
CA THR A 203 -13.44 -10.59 6.54
C THR A 203 -14.95 -10.54 6.68
N THR A 204 -15.54 -9.35 6.67
CA THR A 204 -17.00 -9.17 6.75
C THR A 204 -17.71 -9.88 5.61
N PHE A 205 -17.23 -9.68 4.38
CA PHE A 205 -17.79 -10.33 3.20
C PHE A 205 -17.49 -11.84 3.19
N ALA A 206 -16.23 -12.23 3.14
CA ALA A 206 -15.83 -13.58 2.79
C ALA A 206 -15.98 -14.59 3.94
N GLN A 207 -15.72 -14.16 5.20
CA GLN A 207 -15.73 -15.06 6.35
C GLN A 207 -17.04 -14.97 7.14
N ARG A 208 -17.61 -13.77 7.32
CA ARG A 208 -18.88 -13.60 8.04
C ARG A 208 -20.11 -13.78 7.17
N GLY A 209 -19.94 -13.83 5.84
CA GLY A 209 -21.03 -14.07 4.91
C GLY A 209 -21.98 -12.89 4.71
N ILE A 210 -21.58 -11.67 5.08
CA ILE A 210 -22.39 -10.45 4.98
C ILE A 210 -22.18 -9.80 3.59
N GLY A 211 -23.24 -9.34 2.98
CA GLY A 211 -23.24 -8.66 1.69
C GLY A 211 -23.24 -9.57 0.46
N ASP A 212 -23.62 -9.02 -0.67
CA ASP A 212 -23.69 -9.69 -1.98
C ASP A 212 -22.46 -9.44 -2.83
N VAL A 213 -21.84 -8.27 -2.66
CA VAL A 213 -20.66 -7.81 -3.41
C VAL A 213 -19.71 -7.05 -2.51
N LEU A 214 -18.41 -7.31 -2.68
CA LEU A 214 -17.33 -6.55 -2.06
C LEU A 214 -16.64 -5.70 -3.14
N LEU A 215 -16.55 -4.40 -2.92
CA LEU A 215 -15.65 -3.53 -3.66
C LEU A 215 -14.23 -3.79 -3.17
N ALA A 216 -13.45 -4.49 -3.97
CA ALA A 216 -12.13 -4.97 -3.60
C ALA A 216 -11.04 -4.38 -4.49
N TRP A 217 -9.85 -4.21 -3.93
CA TRP A 217 -8.67 -4.12 -4.75
C TRP A 217 -8.44 -5.43 -5.48
N GLU A 218 -7.94 -5.35 -6.70
CA GLU A 218 -7.75 -6.52 -7.57
C GLU A 218 -6.91 -7.61 -6.89
N ASN A 219 -5.84 -7.23 -6.18
CA ASN A 219 -5.01 -8.18 -5.42
C ASN A 219 -5.77 -8.84 -4.26
N GLU A 220 -6.60 -8.12 -3.52
CA GLU A 220 -7.42 -8.69 -2.43
C GLU A 220 -8.46 -9.68 -2.98
N ALA A 221 -9.02 -9.40 -4.14
CA ALA A 221 -9.96 -10.31 -4.79
C ALA A 221 -9.28 -11.63 -5.20
N PHE A 222 -8.08 -11.57 -5.77
CA PHE A 222 -7.29 -12.77 -6.09
C PHE A 222 -6.86 -13.54 -4.84
N LEU A 223 -6.40 -12.84 -3.81
CA LEU A 223 -6.06 -13.47 -2.51
C LEU A 223 -7.26 -14.18 -1.90
N ALA A 224 -8.46 -13.58 -1.97
CA ALA A 224 -9.67 -14.22 -1.47
C ALA A 224 -10.00 -15.52 -2.20
N LEU A 225 -9.77 -15.59 -3.52
CA LEU A 225 -9.91 -16.84 -4.28
C LEU A 225 -8.89 -17.89 -3.87
N ASP A 226 -7.63 -17.50 -3.66
CA ASP A 226 -6.55 -18.43 -3.29
C ASP A 226 -6.72 -18.95 -1.86
N GLU A 227 -6.96 -18.06 -0.90
CA GLU A 227 -6.97 -18.42 0.53
C GLU A 227 -8.30 -19.02 1.00
N LEU A 228 -9.41 -18.56 0.41
CA LEU A 228 -10.75 -18.92 0.88
C LEU A 228 -11.49 -19.89 -0.04
N GLY A 229 -10.98 -20.11 -1.25
CA GLY A 229 -11.46 -21.05 -2.24
C GLY A 229 -12.09 -20.39 -3.47
N ALA A 230 -11.60 -20.76 -4.64
CA ALA A 230 -12.10 -20.29 -5.94
C ALA A 230 -13.54 -20.80 -6.26
N ASP A 231 -14.02 -21.76 -5.49
CA ASP A 231 -15.38 -22.29 -5.55
C ASP A 231 -16.42 -21.45 -4.78
N LYS A 232 -15.97 -20.43 -4.02
CA LYS A 232 -16.85 -19.61 -3.18
C LYS A 232 -17.19 -18.24 -3.77
N PHE A 233 -16.34 -17.73 -4.65
CA PHE A 233 -16.44 -16.37 -5.18
C PHE A 233 -16.15 -16.32 -6.67
N ASP A 234 -16.63 -15.27 -7.33
CA ASP A 234 -16.25 -14.87 -8.67
C ASP A 234 -15.79 -13.41 -8.67
N ILE A 235 -14.85 -13.08 -9.54
CA ILE A 235 -14.43 -11.68 -9.76
C ILE A 235 -15.19 -11.13 -10.96
N VAL A 236 -15.82 -9.98 -10.76
CA VAL A 236 -16.46 -9.20 -11.82
C VAL A 236 -15.64 -7.95 -12.06
N VAL A 237 -15.20 -7.76 -13.29
CA VAL A 237 -14.46 -6.56 -13.71
C VAL A 237 -15.46 -5.56 -14.26
N PRO A 238 -15.55 -4.35 -13.67
CA PRO A 238 -16.49 -3.33 -14.13
C PRO A 238 -16.05 -2.74 -15.47
N SER A 239 -16.99 -2.08 -16.17
CA SER A 239 -16.72 -1.42 -17.47
C SER A 239 -15.71 -0.29 -17.38
N LEU A 240 -15.57 0.33 -16.21
CA LEU A 240 -14.63 1.40 -15.90
C LEU A 240 -14.18 1.28 -14.44
N SER A 241 -12.90 1.50 -14.21
CA SER A 241 -12.34 1.56 -12.87
C SER A 241 -11.29 2.67 -12.76
N ILE A 242 -10.52 2.70 -11.69
CA ILE A 242 -9.49 3.71 -11.44
C ILE A 242 -8.11 3.05 -11.33
N LYS A 243 -7.08 3.72 -11.86
CA LYS A 243 -5.69 3.32 -11.66
C LYS A 243 -5.26 3.73 -10.26
N ALA A 244 -5.22 2.78 -9.35
CA ALA A 244 -4.69 3.00 -8.02
C ALA A 244 -3.16 2.95 -8.04
N GLU A 245 -2.51 4.03 -7.59
CA GLU A 245 -1.05 4.23 -7.59
C GLU A 245 -0.56 4.43 -6.16
N PRO A 246 -0.33 3.33 -5.40
CA PRO A 246 0.13 3.43 -4.02
C PRO A 246 1.59 3.87 -3.95
N PRO A 247 1.88 5.01 -3.31
CA PRO A 247 3.22 5.53 -3.21
C PRO A 247 3.95 5.04 -1.97
N VAL A 248 5.29 5.19 -2.01
CA VAL A 248 6.19 4.87 -0.91
C VAL A 248 7.11 6.05 -0.59
N ALA A 249 7.49 6.20 0.68
CA ALA A 249 8.40 7.27 1.10
C ALA A 249 9.21 6.88 2.33
N VAL A 250 10.40 7.46 2.44
CA VAL A 250 11.21 7.43 3.67
C VAL A 250 10.69 8.50 4.64
N ILE A 251 10.64 8.19 5.92
CA ILE A 251 10.35 9.17 6.97
C ILE A 251 11.66 9.84 7.39
N ASP A 252 11.98 10.98 6.79
CA ASP A 252 13.27 11.65 6.92
C ASP A 252 13.68 11.89 8.36
N GLU A 253 12.77 12.40 9.20
CA GLU A 253 13.03 12.65 10.62
C GLU A 253 13.49 11.40 11.36
N VAL A 254 12.86 10.27 11.10
CA VAL A 254 13.12 9.01 11.81
C VAL A 254 14.42 8.36 11.34
N VAL A 255 14.62 8.25 10.03
CA VAL A 255 15.82 7.58 9.50
C VAL A 255 17.10 8.35 9.80
N ASP A 256 17.04 9.69 9.89
CA ASP A 256 18.17 10.51 10.27
C ASP A 256 18.49 10.36 11.77
N ALA A 257 17.47 10.37 12.62
CA ALA A 257 17.62 10.17 14.06
C ALA A 257 18.12 8.76 14.41
N LYS A 258 17.68 7.72 13.67
CA LYS A 258 18.07 6.33 13.87
C LYS A 258 19.36 5.93 13.15
N GLY A 259 19.83 6.73 12.19
CA GLY A 259 20.96 6.36 11.31
C GLY A 259 20.62 5.26 10.30
N THR A 260 19.34 5.04 10.00
CA THR A 260 18.84 3.97 9.11
C THR A 260 18.62 4.41 7.65
N ARG A 261 18.90 5.67 7.30
CA ARG A 261 18.63 6.25 5.97
C ARG A 261 19.14 5.37 4.83
N LYS A 262 20.39 4.95 4.88
CA LYS A 262 21.00 4.17 3.80
C LYS A 262 20.22 2.89 3.49
N VAL A 263 19.85 2.14 4.52
CA VAL A 263 19.13 0.88 4.35
C VAL A 263 17.66 1.11 4.01
N ALA A 264 17.02 2.16 4.54
CA ALA A 264 15.64 2.53 4.21
C ALA A 264 15.50 2.95 2.74
N GLU A 265 16.42 3.78 2.23
CA GLU A 265 16.45 4.16 0.81
C GLU A 265 16.75 2.94 -0.08
N ALA A 266 17.68 2.06 0.32
CA ALA A 266 17.95 0.83 -0.41
C ALA A 266 16.72 -0.09 -0.46
N TYR A 267 15.96 -0.18 0.64
CA TYR A 267 14.73 -0.96 0.71
C TYR A 267 13.65 -0.45 -0.26
N LEU A 268 13.43 0.86 -0.31
CA LEU A 268 12.46 1.42 -1.27
C LEU A 268 12.94 1.32 -2.73
N ASN A 269 14.24 1.48 -2.99
CA ASN A 269 14.81 1.29 -4.32
C ASN A 269 14.73 -0.18 -4.78
N PHE A 270 14.81 -1.14 -3.85
CA PHE A 270 14.65 -2.56 -4.16
C PHE A 270 13.30 -2.86 -4.82
N LEU A 271 12.23 -2.14 -4.47
CA LEU A 271 10.89 -2.32 -5.06
C LEU A 271 10.87 -2.13 -6.59
N TYR A 272 11.86 -1.44 -7.16
CA TYR A 272 11.99 -1.19 -8.60
C TYR A 272 12.95 -2.18 -9.29
N THR A 273 13.55 -3.12 -8.56
CA THR A 273 14.42 -4.15 -9.15
C THR A 273 13.60 -5.21 -9.87
N PRO A 274 14.18 -5.92 -10.87
CA PRO A 274 13.50 -7.02 -11.55
C PRO A 274 12.98 -8.09 -10.58
N GLU A 275 13.73 -8.41 -9.52
CA GLU A 275 13.32 -9.39 -8.51
C GLU A 275 12.05 -8.94 -7.77
N ALA A 276 12.03 -7.70 -7.29
CA ALA A 276 10.86 -7.16 -6.60
C ALA A 276 9.65 -7.00 -7.54
N GLN A 277 9.85 -6.59 -8.80
CA GLN A 277 8.78 -6.45 -9.78
C GLN A 277 8.13 -7.82 -10.11
N LYS A 278 8.92 -8.89 -10.12
CA LYS A 278 8.40 -10.25 -10.20
C LYS A 278 7.57 -10.63 -8.97
N LEU A 279 8.05 -10.33 -7.77
CA LEU A 279 7.30 -10.56 -6.52
C LEU A 279 6.00 -9.74 -6.48
N ILE A 280 6.03 -8.51 -6.96
CA ILE A 280 4.86 -7.62 -7.07
C ILE A 280 3.78 -8.29 -7.94
N ALA A 281 4.14 -8.75 -9.16
CA ALA A 281 3.20 -9.44 -10.04
C ALA A 281 2.68 -10.76 -9.43
N HIS A 282 3.57 -11.53 -8.79
CA HIS A 282 3.20 -12.79 -8.13
C HIS A 282 2.18 -12.59 -7.00
N ASN A 283 2.27 -11.45 -6.30
CA ASN A 283 1.34 -11.04 -5.25
C ASN A 283 0.17 -10.18 -5.78
N TYR A 284 -0.19 -10.36 -7.06
CA TYR A 284 -1.38 -9.80 -7.70
C TYR A 284 -1.41 -8.28 -7.84
N TYR A 285 -0.26 -7.61 -7.74
CA TYR A 285 -0.15 -6.20 -8.10
C TYR A 285 0.37 -6.05 -9.53
N ARG A 286 -0.10 -5.01 -10.22
CA ARG A 286 0.36 -4.68 -11.56
C ARG A 286 1.74 -4.02 -11.47
N PRO A 287 2.82 -4.68 -11.92
CA PRO A 287 4.17 -4.16 -11.77
C PRO A 287 4.39 -2.93 -12.63
N SER A 288 5.23 -2.01 -12.19
CA SER A 288 5.63 -0.83 -12.98
C SER A 288 6.58 -1.19 -14.14
N ASP A 289 7.27 -2.33 -14.02
CA ASP A 289 8.03 -2.96 -15.11
C ASP A 289 7.48 -4.37 -15.41
N PRO A 290 6.47 -4.49 -16.29
CA PRO A 290 5.89 -5.78 -16.65
C PRO A 290 6.87 -6.76 -17.32
N LYS A 291 7.96 -6.25 -17.92
CA LYS A 291 8.96 -7.12 -18.59
C LYS A 291 9.72 -8.00 -17.61
N SER A 292 9.80 -7.59 -16.35
CA SER A 292 10.45 -8.36 -15.28
C SER A 292 9.57 -9.45 -14.69
N ALA A 293 8.26 -9.44 -14.97
CA ALA A 293 7.29 -10.37 -14.39
C ALA A 293 7.07 -11.63 -15.26
N ASP A 294 6.65 -12.71 -14.62
CA ASP A 294 6.28 -13.93 -15.33
C ASP A 294 4.97 -13.73 -16.11
N LEU A 295 4.91 -14.19 -17.35
CA LEU A 295 3.74 -14.06 -18.22
C LEU A 295 2.47 -14.66 -17.59
N LYS A 296 2.59 -15.77 -16.85
CA LYS A 296 1.46 -16.40 -16.14
C LYS A 296 0.86 -15.50 -15.08
N ASP A 297 1.69 -14.67 -14.42
CA ASP A 297 1.24 -13.73 -13.39
C ASP A 297 0.60 -12.51 -14.02
N LEU A 298 1.12 -12.04 -15.16
CA LEU A 298 0.53 -10.94 -15.93
C LEU A 298 -0.80 -11.30 -16.58
N ALA A 299 -0.98 -12.56 -17.01
CA ALA A 299 -2.20 -13.02 -17.67
C ALA A 299 -3.46 -13.00 -16.78
N ARG A 300 -3.31 -12.79 -15.47
CA ARG A 300 -4.44 -12.68 -14.54
C ARG A 300 -5.14 -11.33 -14.63
N PHE A 301 -4.39 -10.29 -15.00
CA PHE A 301 -4.91 -8.92 -14.99
C PHE A 301 -5.82 -8.69 -16.19
N ALA A 302 -7.09 -8.41 -15.89
CA ALA A 302 -8.04 -8.07 -16.94
C ALA A 302 -7.68 -6.73 -17.60
N ASP A 303 -7.99 -6.62 -18.88
CA ASP A 303 -8.04 -5.33 -19.55
C ASP A 303 -9.31 -4.59 -19.11
N VAL A 304 -9.13 -3.43 -18.46
CA VAL A 304 -10.21 -2.59 -17.95
C VAL A 304 -9.91 -1.13 -18.24
N LYS A 305 -10.92 -0.38 -18.63
CA LYS A 305 -10.78 1.07 -18.82
C LYS A 305 -10.49 1.72 -17.47
N LEU A 306 -9.36 2.42 -17.38
CA LEU A 306 -8.92 3.08 -16.15
C LEU A 306 -8.91 4.60 -16.29
N VAL A 307 -9.43 5.27 -15.28
CA VAL A 307 -9.26 6.72 -15.06
C VAL A 307 -8.10 6.92 -14.09
N SER A 308 -7.31 7.96 -14.29
CA SER A 308 -6.24 8.35 -13.36
C SER A 308 -6.76 9.37 -12.34
N ILE A 309 -6.11 9.44 -11.17
CA ILE A 309 -6.36 10.53 -10.20
C ILE A 309 -5.99 11.90 -10.78
N ASP A 310 -5.08 11.96 -11.76
CA ASP A 310 -4.66 13.19 -12.44
C ASP A 310 -5.61 13.60 -13.59
N ASP A 311 -6.64 12.78 -13.86
CA ASP A 311 -7.70 13.16 -14.81
C ASP A 311 -8.31 14.50 -14.39
N PRO A 312 -8.71 15.37 -15.35
CA PRO A 312 -9.38 16.64 -15.06
C PRO A 312 -10.58 16.52 -14.12
N LEU A 313 -11.29 15.39 -14.12
CA LEU A 313 -12.37 15.09 -13.19
C LEU A 313 -11.95 15.22 -11.72
N PHE A 314 -10.75 14.72 -11.38
CA PHE A 314 -10.24 14.72 -10.01
C PHE A 314 -9.20 15.82 -9.77
N GLY A 315 -8.37 16.12 -10.76
CA GLY A 315 -7.31 17.11 -10.70
C GLY A 315 -6.23 16.83 -9.66
N GLY A 316 -5.93 15.54 -9.42
CA GLY A 316 -4.96 15.05 -8.45
C GLY A 316 -5.48 14.99 -7.01
N TRP A 317 -4.72 14.32 -6.13
CA TRP A 317 -5.08 14.18 -4.71
C TRP A 317 -5.21 15.51 -3.97
N ALA A 318 -4.47 16.53 -4.37
CA ALA A 318 -4.56 17.86 -3.77
C ALA A 318 -5.96 18.48 -3.89
N LYS A 319 -6.71 18.14 -4.94
CA LYS A 319 -8.10 18.57 -5.14
C LYS A 319 -9.11 17.52 -4.70
N ALA A 320 -8.90 16.26 -5.04
CA ALA A 320 -9.83 15.19 -4.72
C ALA A 320 -10.01 14.98 -3.21
N GLN A 321 -8.93 15.04 -2.43
CA GLN A 321 -8.97 14.83 -0.99
C GLN A 321 -9.85 15.84 -0.25
N PRO A 322 -9.67 17.17 -0.40
CA PRO A 322 -10.53 18.14 0.27
C PRO A 322 -11.97 18.13 -0.27
N LYS A 323 -12.17 17.91 -1.57
CA LYS A 323 -13.50 17.89 -2.17
C LYS A 323 -14.36 16.73 -1.66
N HIS A 324 -13.79 15.53 -1.62
CA HIS A 324 -14.57 14.32 -1.38
C HIS A 324 -14.48 13.80 0.05
N PHE A 325 -13.33 13.92 0.74
CA PHE A 325 -13.03 13.15 1.95
C PHE A 325 -12.66 13.99 3.19
N ALA A 326 -12.40 15.29 3.06
CA ALA A 326 -12.21 16.16 4.21
C ALA A 326 -13.50 16.28 5.04
N ASP A 327 -13.38 16.78 6.24
CA ASP A 327 -14.56 17.03 7.08
C ASP A 327 -15.50 18.05 6.38
N GLY A 328 -16.76 17.65 6.25
CA GLY A 328 -17.76 18.39 5.46
C GLY A 328 -17.66 18.18 3.95
N GLY A 329 -16.73 17.36 3.45
CA GLY A 329 -16.64 16.98 2.05
C GLY A 329 -17.84 16.19 1.54
N ILE A 330 -17.85 15.88 0.25
CA ILE A 330 -19.02 15.23 -0.40
C ILE A 330 -19.41 13.93 0.32
N PHE A 331 -18.43 13.12 0.75
CA PHE A 331 -18.72 11.86 1.45
C PHE A 331 -19.55 12.10 2.73
N ASP A 332 -19.21 13.10 3.53
CA ASP A 332 -19.95 13.42 4.76
C ASP A 332 -21.37 13.93 4.45
N GLN A 333 -21.56 14.57 3.31
CA GLN A 333 -22.88 15.09 2.89
C GLN A 333 -23.82 13.98 2.42
N ILE A 334 -23.30 12.94 1.78
CA ILE A 334 -24.11 11.87 1.19
C ILE A 334 -24.30 10.66 2.10
N TYR A 335 -23.33 10.37 2.96
CA TYR A 335 -23.37 9.22 3.87
C TYR A 335 -23.97 9.61 5.21
N GLN A 336 -25.15 9.07 5.50
CA GLN A 336 -25.74 9.15 6.83
C GLN A 336 -25.73 7.75 7.44
N PRO A 337 -25.03 7.53 8.57
CA PRO A 337 -25.09 6.23 9.25
C PRO A 337 -26.54 5.86 9.55
N LYS A 338 -26.92 4.61 9.22
CA LYS A 338 -28.21 4.08 9.67
C LYS A 338 -28.22 4.17 11.20
N SER A 339 -29.15 4.93 11.77
CA SER A 339 -29.35 4.92 13.21
C SER A 339 -29.66 3.50 13.66
N THR A 340 -28.80 2.91 14.48
CA THR A 340 -29.08 1.67 15.20
C THR A 340 -30.18 1.99 16.20
N ASN A 341 -31.44 1.72 15.82
CA ASN A 341 -32.54 1.66 16.78
C ASN A 341 -32.42 0.39 17.63
#